data_71fd233632914c1e67483bef496ffbd2
#
_entry.id   71fd233632914c1e67483bef496ffbd2
#
_cell.length_a   1.000
_cell.length_b   1.000
_cell.length_c   1.000
_cell.angle_alpha   90.00
_cell.angle_beta   90.00
_cell.angle_gamma   90.00
#
_symmetry.space_group_name_H-M   'P 1'
#
loop_
_entity.id
_entity.type
_entity.pdbx_description
1 polymer ?
#
loop_
_entity_poly.entity_id
_entity_poly.type
_entity_poly.pdbx_seq_one_letter_code
_entity_poly.pdbx_strand_id
1 'polypeptide(L)'
;MGLIVQKFGGSSVKDRDRIFNVARIVMNTRNAGNDVVVVVSAQGDTTDDLIAKAAEITSDPSHREMDMLLAAGEEISISLLTMALQELGVSAISLTGWQAGFNTDRAYSKARIKRLDTERVESELARNRVVVVAGFQGLNRSDDITTLGRGGSDTSAVALAAALHADRCQIFTDVEGVFTADPRKIPKATKLKEITFDEMLELASLGAQVLNNRSVELAKKYNVELEVISSINPVPGTVVKEETKVEGMLIKGVAKDTDVAVLTVKDVPDVPGMSFKIFSLLAQKNINVDIILQTTGRDGRKDMSFTVPLGDAESAVSALKNATSRIGGGELTVDKGCAQVSIVGAGMQSHSGVASTMFEALFNQNINIKMISTSEIKISVIIDEEDADKAVAAIHDAFIN
;
A
#
# COMPACT_ATOMS: atom_id res chain seq x y z
N MET A 1 -18.53 8.86 23.92
CA MET A 1 -17.38 9.69 23.69
C MET A 1 -16.28 8.74 23.27
N GLY A 2 -15.82 8.80 22.05
CA GLY A 2 -14.83 7.88 21.49
C GLY A 2 -13.59 8.64 21.05
N LEU A 3 -12.47 7.93 20.83
CA LEU A 3 -11.26 8.47 20.25
C LEU A 3 -11.20 8.07 18.76
N ILE A 4 -11.08 9.05 17.88
CA ILE A 4 -10.97 8.83 16.43
C ILE A 4 -9.64 9.38 15.94
N VAL A 5 -8.89 8.55 15.22
CA VAL A 5 -7.70 8.99 14.49
C VAL A 5 -8.10 9.22 13.04
N GLN A 6 -7.82 10.41 12.51
CA GLN A 6 -8.15 10.81 11.14
C GLN A 6 -6.86 11.11 10.37
N LYS A 7 -6.62 10.44 9.25
CA LYS A 7 -5.47 10.73 8.38
C LYS A 7 -5.92 11.42 7.10
N PHE A 8 -5.23 12.49 6.73
CA PHE A 8 -5.46 13.19 5.46
C PHE A 8 -4.20 13.19 4.60
N GLY A 9 -4.35 12.77 3.33
CA GLY A 9 -3.26 12.78 2.35
C GLY A 9 -2.95 14.18 1.81
N GLY A 10 -1.84 14.33 1.08
CA GLY A 10 -1.38 15.60 0.54
C GLY A 10 -2.41 16.31 -0.34
N SER A 11 -3.13 15.58 -1.17
CA SER A 11 -4.22 16.12 -2.01
C SER A 11 -5.36 16.73 -1.20
N SER A 12 -5.58 16.25 0.03
CA SER A 12 -6.62 16.75 0.94
C SER A 12 -6.25 18.07 1.63
N VAL A 13 -4.96 18.43 1.65
CA VAL A 13 -4.43 19.64 2.32
C VAL A 13 -3.65 20.55 1.38
N LYS A 14 -3.77 20.34 0.06
CA LYS A 14 -2.91 20.97 -0.94
C LYS A 14 -3.02 22.50 -1.04
N ASP A 15 -4.16 23.05 -0.66
CA ASP A 15 -4.45 24.47 -0.75
C ASP A 15 -5.35 24.95 0.41
N ARG A 16 -5.57 26.26 0.51
CA ARG A 16 -6.39 26.90 1.55
C ARG A 16 -7.77 26.27 1.66
N ASP A 17 -8.46 26.08 0.54
CA ASP A 17 -9.86 25.62 0.54
C ASP A 17 -9.96 24.17 0.99
N ARG A 18 -8.99 23.34 0.61
CA ARG A 18 -8.84 21.96 1.07
C ARG A 18 -8.51 21.89 2.57
N ILE A 19 -7.61 22.72 3.06
CA ILE A 19 -7.29 22.81 4.50
C ILE A 19 -8.54 23.14 5.31
N PHE A 20 -9.32 24.15 4.90
CA PHE A 20 -10.56 24.50 5.58
C PHE A 20 -11.63 23.40 5.46
N ASN A 21 -11.66 22.65 4.35
CA ASN A 21 -12.52 21.48 4.22
C ASN A 21 -12.17 20.41 5.27
N VAL A 22 -10.87 20.07 5.38
CA VAL A 22 -10.36 19.14 6.40
C VAL A 22 -10.67 19.66 7.81
N ALA A 23 -10.42 20.93 8.08
CA ALA A 23 -10.71 21.53 9.38
C ALA A 23 -12.21 21.40 9.76
N ARG A 24 -13.14 21.54 8.80
CA ARG A 24 -14.58 21.34 9.04
C ARG A 24 -14.91 19.86 9.31
N ILE A 25 -14.30 18.91 8.60
CA ILE A 25 -14.47 17.47 8.85
C ILE A 25 -14.04 17.15 10.29
N VAL A 26 -12.86 17.61 10.70
CA VAL A 26 -12.34 17.42 12.06
C VAL A 26 -13.24 18.06 13.10
N MET A 27 -13.68 19.30 12.87
CA MET A 27 -14.60 20.04 13.75
C MET A 27 -15.93 19.28 13.92
N ASN A 28 -16.48 18.74 12.84
CA ASN A 28 -17.74 17.97 12.89
C ASN A 28 -17.56 16.68 13.72
N THR A 29 -16.45 15.98 13.56
CA THR A 29 -16.13 14.79 14.37
C THR A 29 -15.98 15.15 15.85
N ARG A 30 -15.32 16.26 16.15
CA ARG A 30 -15.20 16.78 17.51
C ARG A 30 -16.56 17.17 18.11
N ASN A 31 -17.39 17.90 17.36
CA ASN A 31 -18.72 18.34 17.77
C ASN A 31 -19.69 17.17 17.98
N ALA A 32 -19.46 16.02 17.34
CA ALA A 32 -20.17 14.78 17.61
C ALA A 32 -19.78 14.12 18.95
N GLY A 33 -18.90 14.76 19.75
CA GLY A 33 -18.53 14.32 21.09
C GLY A 33 -17.32 13.38 21.14
N ASN A 34 -16.49 13.33 20.09
CA ASN A 34 -15.32 12.49 20.04
C ASN A 34 -14.03 13.27 20.34
N ASP A 35 -13.05 12.63 20.92
CA ASP A 35 -11.66 13.08 20.88
C ASP A 35 -11.05 12.79 19.51
N VAL A 36 -10.21 13.69 19.01
CA VAL A 36 -9.68 13.58 17.64
C VAL A 36 -8.18 13.79 17.61
N VAL A 37 -7.49 12.83 17.02
CA VAL A 37 -6.10 12.95 16.59
C VAL A 37 -6.09 12.98 15.06
N VAL A 38 -5.41 13.97 14.49
CA VAL A 38 -5.33 14.14 13.04
C VAL A 38 -3.89 13.88 12.59
N VAL A 39 -3.69 13.07 11.59
CA VAL A 39 -2.39 12.85 10.96
C VAL A 39 -2.43 13.39 9.54
N VAL A 40 -1.47 14.23 9.15
CA VAL A 40 -1.42 14.81 7.81
C VAL A 40 -0.10 14.51 7.10
N SER A 41 -0.18 14.41 5.78
CA SER A 41 0.97 14.37 4.87
C SER A 41 1.37 15.79 4.46
N ALA A 42 2.53 15.93 3.82
CA ALA A 42 2.93 17.15 3.15
C ALA A 42 1.87 17.58 2.11
N GLN A 43 1.77 18.90 1.84
CA GLN A 43 0.77 19.48 0.94
C GLN A 43 1.03 19.09 -0.53
N GLY A 44 0.02 18.59 -1.23
CA GLY A 44 0.09 18.34 -2.69
C GLY A 44 1.36 17.60 -3.09
N ASP A 45 2.14 18.22 -3.95
CA ASP A 45 3.39 17.67 -4.52
C ASP A 45 4.65 18.13 -3.77
N THR A 46 4.51 18.74 -2.57
CA THR A 46 5.66 19.29 -1.81
C THR A 46 6.79 18.29 -1.61
N THR A 47 6.50 17.02 -1.39
CA THR A 47 7.53 15.98 -1.23
C THR A 47 8.35 15.81 -2.51
N ASP A 48 7.70 15.78 -3.68
CA ASP A 48 8.36 15.65 -4.98
C ASP A 48 9.15 16.94 -5.32
N ASP A 49 8.63 18.12 -4.98
CA ASP A 49 9.32 19.39 -5.12
C ASP A 49 10.60 19.44 -4.27
N LEU A 50 10.57 18.93 -3.05
CA LEU A 50 11.74 18.87 -2.17
C LEU A 50 12.78 17.87 -2.70
N ILE A 51 12.34 16.73 -3.26
CA ILE A 51 13.24 15.77 -3.93
C ILE A 51 13.90 16.43 -5.15
N ALA A 52 13.13 17.15 -5.97
CA ALA A 52 13.65 17.87 -7.12
C ALA A 52 14.69 18.94 -6.71
N LYS A 53 14.43 19.71 -5.66
CA LYS A 53 15.40 20.69 -5.11
C LYS A 53 16.70 20.04 -4.63
N ALA A 54 16.62 18.88 -3.99
CA ALA A 54 17.81 18.12 -3.60
C ALA A 54 18.63 17.68 -4.81
N ALA A 55 17.95 17.22 -5.87
CA ALA A 55 18.60 16.80 -7.12
C ALA A 55 19.30 17.93 -7.86
N GLU A 56 18.87 19.20 -7.70
CA GLU A 56 19.58 20.39 -8.21
C GLU A 56 20.94 20.60 -7.53
N ILE A 57 21.11 20.13 -6.29
CA ILE A 57 22.33 20.30 -5.50
C ILE A 57 23.29 19.13 -5.69
N THR A 58 22.76 17.88 -5.71
CA THR A 58 23.58 16.68 -5.87
C THR A 58 22.75 15.54 -6.44
N SER A 59 23.40 14.71 -7.29
CA SER A 59 22.80 13.48 -7.83
C SER A 59 22.78 12.32 -6.82
N ASP A 60 23.48 12.44 -5.70
CA ASP A 60 23.56 11.40 -4.65
C ASP A 60 23.48 12.04 -3.25
N PRO A 61 22.27 12.53 -2.87
CA PRO A 61 22.05 13.10 -1.55
C PRO A 61 22.13 12.00 -0.47
N SER A 62 22.74 12.30 0.67
CA SER A 62 22.72 11.36 1.78
C SER A 62 21.30 11.16 2.29
N HIS A 63 20.94 9.93 2.60
CA HIS A 63 19.59 9.58 3.08
C HIS A 63 19.21 10.34 4.36
N ARG A 64 20.18 10.62 5.24
CA ARG A 64 19.97 11.39 6.46
C ARG A 64 19.51 12.80 6.17
N GLU A 65 20.16 13.50 5.23
CA GLU A 65 19.79 14.88 4.86
C GLU A 65 18.49 14.92 4.05
N MET A 66 18.21 13.86 3.26
CA MET A 66 16.92 13.71 2.60
C MET A 66 15.77 13.59 3.62
N ASP A 67 15.93 12.77 4.66
CA ASP A 67 14.90 12.63 5.69
C ASP A 67 14.66 13.95 6.43
N MET A 68 15.73 14.70 6.76
CA MET A 68 15.64 16.04 7.35
C MET A 68 14.86 17.00 6.44
N LEU A 69 15.18 17.02 5.14
CA LEU A 69 14.54 17.89 4.16
C LEU A 69 13.05 17.55 3.98
N LEU A 70 12.75 16.28 3.79
CA LEU A 70 11.39 15.82 3.50
C LEU A 70 10.44 16.03 4.68
N ALA A 71 10.91 15.85 5.92
CA ALA A 71 10.11 16.05 7.12
C ALA A 71 9.51 17.47 7.25
N ALA A 72 10.16 18.48 6.67
CA ALA A 72 9.67 19.87 6.69
C ALA A 72 8.30 20.03 6.00
N GLY A 73 7.96 19.18 5.04
CA GLY A 73 6.68 19.22 4.34
C GLY A 73 5.48 19.01 5.26
N GLU A 74 5.55 18.00 6.12
CA GLU A 74 4.50 17.70 7.08
C GLU A 74 4.42 18.76 8.20
N GLU A 75 5.54 19.39 8.57
CA GLU A 75 5.54 20.48 9.57
C GLU A 75 4.77 21.72 9.08
N ILE A 76 4.89 22.04 7.80
CA ILE A 76 4.07 23.08 7.16
C ILE A 76 2.59 22.69 7.25
N SER A 77 2.23 21.47 6.88
CA SER A 77 0.85 21.01 6.85
C SER A 77 0.18 21.03 8.22
N ILE A 78 0.86 20.54 9.29
CA ILE A 78 0.29 20.52 10.64
C ILE A 78 0.06 21.94 11.17
N SER A 79 0.97 22.85 10.86
CA SER A 79 0.89 24.25 11.31
C SER A 79 -0.31 24.95 10.67
N LEU A 80 -0.45 24.84 9.35
CA LEU A 80 -1.54 25.48 8.60
C LEU A 80 -2.91 24.89 8.98
N LEU A 81 -3.02 23.56 9.11
CA LEU A 81 -4.28 22.94 9.52
C LEU A 81 -4.66 23.33 10.96
N THR A 82 -3.69 23.40 11.86
CA THR A 82 -3.94 23.82 13.24
C THR A 82 -4.43 25.28 13.31
N MET A 83 -3.84 26.18 12.53
CA MET A 83 -4.31 27.56 12.40
C MET A 83 -5.75 27.61 11.85
N ALA A 84 -6.09 26.79 10.84
CA ALA A 84 -7.44 26.74 10.29
C ALA A 84 -8.47 26.21 11.31
N LEU A 85 -8.10 25.21 12.13
CA LEU A 85 -8.95 24.73 13.23
C LEU A 85 -9.18 25.80 14.27
N GLN A 86 -8.14 26.53 14.67
CA GLN A 86 -8.24 27.64 15.65
C GLN A 86 -9.10 28.77 15.10
N GLU A 87 -8.98 29.11 13.82
CA GLU A 87 -9.84 30.10 13.14
C GLU A 87 -11.35 29.70 13.18
N LEU A 88 -11.62 28.37 13.11
CA LEU A 88 -12.98 27.84 13.28
C LEU A 88 -13.42 27.69 14.76
N GLY A 89 -12.63 28.18 15.71
CA GLY A 89 -12.92 28.12 17.14
C GLY A 89 -12.64 26.76 17.80
N VAL A 90 -11.92 25.86 17.12
CA VAL A 90 -11.55 24.56 17.66
C VAL A 90 -10.21 24.67 18.39
N SER A 91 -10.16 24.28 19.67
CA SER A 91 -8.91 24.19 20.42
C SER A 91 -8.05 23.08 19.85
N ALA A 92 -6.91 23.40 19.25
CA ALA A 92 -6.03 22.47 18.57
C ALA A 92 -4.55 22.78 18.81
N ILE A 93 -3.70 21.76 18.70
CA ILE A 93 -2.25 21.84 18.78
C ILE A 93 -1.60 20.96 17.72
N SER A 94 -0.52 21.46 17.09
CA SER A 94 0.32 20.69 16.18
C SER A 94 1.49 20.05 16.91
N LEU A 95 1.81 18.81 16.57
CA LEU A 95 2.98 18.07 17.04
C LEU A 95 3.73 17.47 15.86
N THR A 96 5.05 17.62 15.85
CA THR A 96 5.91 16.83 14.94
C THR A 96 5.85 15.36 15.30
N GLY A 97 6.33 14.46 14.41
CA GLY A 97 6.35 13.03 14.67
C GLY A 97 7.09 12.69 15.98
N TRP A 98 8.23 13.30 16.24
CA TRP A 98 8.98 13.07 17.48
C TRP A 98 8.31 13.67 18.73
N GLN A 99 7.62 14.81 18.62
CA GLN A 99 6.83 15.37 19.72
C GLN A 99 5.62 14.49 20.06
N ALA A 100 5.09 13.78 19.06
CA ALA A 100 4.05 12.77 19.24
C ALA A 100 4.60 11.41 19.66
N GLY A 101 5.93 11.28 19.84
CA GLY A 101 6.61 10.13 20.42
C GLY A 101 7.03 9.03 19.46
N PHE A 102 7.09 9.28 18.16
CA PHE A 102 7.55 8.31 17.16
C PHE A 102 9.06 8.05 17.28
N ASN A 103 9.43 6.91 17.84
CA ASN A 103 10.81 6.43 17.89
C ASN A 103 11.03 5.35 16.83
N THR A 104 12.08 5.53 16.00
CA THR A 104 12.37 4.68 14.85
C THR A 104 13.72 3.98 14.96
N ASP A 105 14.01 3.09 14.02
CA ASP A 105 15.36 2.59 13.79
C ASP A 105 16.20 3.58 12.95
N ARG A 106 17.43 3.18 12.58
CA ARG A 106 18.39 4.00 11.80
C ARG A 106 18.31 3.79 10.29
N ALA A 107 17.25 3.16 9.79
CA ALA A 107 17.09 2.94 8.35
C ALA A 107 16.47 4.19 7.71
N TYR A 108 17.28 5.21 7.41
CA TYR A 108 16.82 6.42 6.73
C TYR A 108 16.00 6.09 5.48
N SER A 109 15.03 6.93 5.15
CA SER A 109 14.09 6.82 4.02
C SER A 109 13.10 5.65 4.09
N LYS A 110 13.32 4.66 4.97
CA LYS A 110 12.48 3.46 5.15
C LYS A 110 12.44 3.02 6.62
N ALA A 111 12.48 3.97 7.53
CA ALA A 111 12.55 3.69 8.97
C ALA A 111 11.33 2.88 9.46
N ARG A 112 11.56 2.08 10.50
CA ARG A 112 10.51 1.33 11.18
C ARG A 112 10.28 1.88 12.56
N ILE A 113 9.01 2.05 12.93
CA ILE A 113 8.60 2.45 14.28
C ILE A 113 9.01 1.34 15.24
N LYS A 114 9.84 1.67 16.21
CA LYS A 114 10.30 0.76 17.27
C LYS A 114 9.48 0.91 18.54
N ARG A 115 9.11 2.14 18.85
CA ARG A 115 8.34 2.52 20.01
C ARG A 115 7.54 3.78 19.69
N LEU A 116 6.34 3.87 20.22
CA LEU A 116 5.53 5.07 20.23
C LEU A 116 5.21 5.44 21.68
N ASP A 117 5.56 6.67 22.05
CA ASP A 117 5.32 7.21 23.38
C ASP A 117 4.19 8.24 23.28
N THR A 118 3.01 7.86 23.72
CA THR A 118 1.77 8.65 23.51
C THR A 118 1.51 9.68 24.63
N GLU A 119 2.33 9.76 25.67
CA GLU A 119 2.09 10.58 26.86
C GLU A 119 1.78 12.04 26.52
N ARG A 120 2.51 12.62 25.57
CA ARG A 120 2.26 14.00 25.11
C ARG A 120 0.92 14.13 24.42
N VAL A 121 0.56 13.19 23.54
CA VAL A 121 -0.72 13.20 22.80
C VAL A 121 -1.87 13.08 23.78
N GLU A 122 -1.80 12.12 24.71
CA GLU A 122 -2.81 11.91 25.74
C GLU A 122 -2.98 13.14 26.65
N SER A 123 -1.88 13.78 27.04
CA SER A 123 -1.92 15.02 27.84
C SER A 123 -2.63 16.15 27.12
N GLU A 124 -2.49 16.27 25.81
CA GLU A 124 -3.17 17.33 25.05
C GLU A 124 -4.65 16.99 24.80
N LEU A 125 -4.99 15.72 24.58
CA LEU A 125 -6.38 15.24 24.52
C LEU A 125 -7.12 15.48 25.84
N ALA A 126 -6.47 15.22 26.99
CA ALA A 126 -7.02 15.49 28.32
C ALA A 126 -7.32 16.99 28.57
N ARG A 127 -6.67 17.87 27.80
CA ARG A 127 -6.96 19.33 27.78
C ARG A 127 -8.06 19.70 26.78
N ASN A 128 -8.79 18.73 26.26
CA ASN A 128 -9.82 18.92 25.25
C ASN A 128 -9.32 19.53 23.92
N ARG A 129 -8.06 19.30 23.54
CA ARG A 129 -7.49 19.77 22.28
C ARG A 129 -7.58 18.70 21.21
N VAL A 130 -7.81 19.12 19.98
CA VAL A 130 -7.53 18.30 18.79
C VAL A 130 -6.01 18.28 18.61
N VAL A 131 -5.42 17.10 18.46
CA VAL A 131 -3.98 16.94 18.26
C VAL A 131 -3.69 16.68 16.79
N VAL A 132 -2.98 17.58 16.12
CA VAL A 132 -2.59 17.48 14.72
C VAL A 132 -1.13 17.03 14.64
N VAL A 133 -0.88 15.84 14.10
CA VAL A 133 0.42 15.18 14.09
C VAL A 133 0.97 15.13 12.66
N ALA A 134 2.25 15.50 12.53
CA ALA A 134 3.00 15.27 11.29
C ALA A 134 3.18 13.77 11.08
N GLY A 135 2.59 13.24 10.00
CA GLY A 135 2.81 11.87 9.59
C GLY A 135 4.20 11.63 9.02
N PHE A 136 4.50 10.40 8.57
CA PHE A 136 5.68 10.05 7.81
C PHE A 136 7.03 10.12 8.56
N GLN A 137 7.15 10.85 9.65
CA GLN A 137 8.41 11.19 10.33
C GLN A 137 8.52 10.62 11.73
N GLY A 138 9.74 10.43 12.21
CA GLY A 138 10.08 10.06 13.58
C GLY A 138 11.53 10.39 13.93
N LEU A 139 11.97 9.98 15.11
CA LEU A 139 13.32 10.22 15.61
C LEU A 139 14.01 8.90 15.92
N ASN A 140 15.25 8.74 15.52
CA ASN A 140 16.05 7.58 15.87
C ASN A 140 16.84 7.80 17.18
N ARG A 141 17.59 6.80 17.64
CA ARG A 141 18.36 6.86 18.89
C ARG A 141 19.53 7.85 18.88
N SER A 142 19.86 8.42 17.73
CA SER A 142 20.91 9.44 17.59
C SER A 142 20.32 10.84 17.49
N ASP A 143 19.02 10.98 17.80
CA ASP A 143 18.24 12.21 17.65
C ASP A 143 18.22 12.74 16.20
N ASP A 144 18.41 11.84 15.20
CA ASP A 144 18.23 12.19 13.81
C ASP A 144 16.77 11.96 13.39
N ILE A 145 16.27 12.88 12.57
CA ILE A 145 14.98 12.73 11.91
C ILE A 145 15.08 11.58 10.90
N THR A 146 14.06 10.76 10.87
CA THR A 146 13.91 9.65 9.92
C THR A 146 12.54 9.69 9.28
N THR A 147 12.43 9.19 8.05
CA THR A 147 11.15 9.04 7.36
C THR A 147 10.76 7.57 7.19
N LEU A 148 9.44 7.32 7.20
CA LEU A 148 8.89 5.96 7.15
C LEU A 148 8.77 5.40 5.72
N GLY A 149 9.08 6.20 4.71
CA GLY A 149 8.93 5.86 3.30
C GLY A 149 7.49 6.02 2.79
N ARG A 150 7.21 5.57 1.56
CA ARG A 150 5.90 5.71 0.92
C ARG A 150 4.77 5.16 1.81
N GLY A 151 3.66 5.89 1.88
CA GLY A 151 2.53 5.56 2.78
C GLY A 151 2.85 5.69 4.27
N GLY A 152 3.94 6.39 4.60
CA GLY A 152 4.38 6.59 5.99
C GLY A 152 3.35 7.30 6.86
N SER A 153 2.57 8.24 6.31
CA SER A 153 1.51 8.92 7.06
C SER A 153 0.34 8.00 7.42
N ASP A 154 -0.02 7.04 6.53
CA ASP A 154 -1.01 6.01 6.85
C ASP A 154 -0.49 5.11 7.99
N THR A 155 0.78 4.72 7.89
CA THR A 155 1.47 3.94 8.95
C THR A 155 1.49 4.70 10.28
N SER A 156 1.75 6.02 10.26
CA SER A 156 1.73 6.87 11.45
C SER A 156 0.34 6.91 12.09
N ALA A 157 -0.71 7.08 11.28
CA ALA A 157 -2.09 7.13 11.77
C ALA A 157 -2.51 5.81 12.43
N VAL A 158 -2.23 4.68 11.78
CA VAL A 158 -2.56 3.36 12.33
C VAL A 158 -1.76 3.06 13.59
N ALA A 159 -0.48 3.45 13.64
CA ALA A 159 0.35 3.27 14.84
C ALA A 159 -0.20 4.09 16.03
N LEU A 160 -0.61 5.33 15.79
CA LEU A 160 -1.26 6.17 16.81
C LEU A 160 -2.60 5.57 17.25
N ALA A 161 -3.44 5.13 16.31
CA ALA A 161 -4.72 4.49 16.63
C ALA A 161 -4.52 3.25 17.49
N ALA A 162 -3.53 2.42 17.17
CA ALA A 162 -3.20 1.24 17.96
C ALA A 162 -2.69 1.59 19.37
N ALA A 163 -1.76 2.54 19.47
CA ALA A 163 -1.13 2.89 20.76
C ALA A 163 -2.09 3.65 21.69
N LEU A 164 -3.00 4.44 21.14
CA LEU A 164 -4.02 5.19 21.87
C LEU A 164 -5.31 4.40 22.12
N HIS A 165 -5.38 3.15 21.62
CA HIS A 165 -6.61 2.34 21.66
C HIS A 165 -7.83 3.08 21.09
N ALA A 166 -7.64 3.72 19.92
CA ALA A 166 -8.70 4.48 19.27
C ALA A 166 -9.84 3.56 18.81
N ASP A 167 -11.07 4.04 18.92
CA ASP A 167 -12.26 3.30 18.48
C ASP A 167 -12.28 3.11 16.96
N ARG A 168 -11.64 4.01 16.20
CA ARG A 168 -11.57 3.96 14.74
C ARG A 168 -10.40 4.74 14.19
N CYS A 169 -9.82 4.24 13.09
CA CYS A 169 -8.85 4.98 12.29
C CYS A 169 -9.45 5.25 10.89
N GLN A 170 -9.67 6.51 10.58
CA GLN A 170 -10.24 6.97 9.31
C GLN A 170 -9.14 7.45 8.38
N ILE A 171 -9.03 6.85 7.20
CA ILE A 171 -8.08 7.23 6.15
C ILE A 171 -8.83 8.00 5.07
N PHE A 172 -8.65 9.31 5.07
CA PHE A 172 -9.24 10.20 4.07
C PHE A 172 -8.34 10.29 2.84
N THR A 173 -8.94 10.02 1.68
CA THR A 173 -8.29 10.00 0.37
C THR A 173 -9.16 10.74 -0.66
N ASP A 174 -8.76 10.75 -1.92
CA ASP A 174 -9.52 11.33 -3.04
C ASP A 174 -10.57 10.38 -3.63
N VAL A 175 -10.58 9.10 -3.21
CA VAL A 175 -11.58 8.11 -3.61
C VAL A 175 -12.60 7.83 -2.49
N GLU A 176 -13.82 7.38 -2.86
CA GLU A 176 -14.92 7.18 -1.92
C GLU A 176 -14.82 5.91 -1.06
N GLY A 177 -13.78 5.10 -1.28
CA GLY A 177 -13.58 3.81 -0.61
C GLY A 177 -12.88 2.81 -1.51
N VAL A 178 -12.96 1.54 -1.16
CA VAL A 178 -12.44 0.42 -1.95
C VAL A 178 -13.53 -0.07 -2.89
N PHE A 179 -13.19 -0.24 -4.17
CA PHE A 179 -14.12 -0.70 -5.21
C PHE A 179 -13.75 -2.10 -5.69
N THR A 180 -14.72 -2.78 -6.29
CA THR A 180 -14.54 -4.12 -6.89
C THR A 180 -13.59 -4.14 -8.09
N ALA A 181 -13.32 -3.00 -8.69
CA ALA A 181 -12.27 -2.73 -9.69
C ALA A 181 -12.04 -1.21 -9.73
N ASP A 182 -11.08 -0.72 -10.51
CA ASP A 182 -10.89 0.73 -10.70
C ASP A 182 -12.12 1.36 -11.41
N PRO A 183 -12.91 2.20 -10.72
CA PRO A 183 -14.14 2.76 -11.29
C PRO A 183 -13.89 3.71 -12.48
N ARG A 184 -12.65 4.20 -12.65
CA ARG A 184 -12.25 5.03 -13.79
C ARG A 184 -12.13 4.20 -15.07
N LYS A 185 -11.88 2.88 -14.93
CA LYS A 185 -11.71 1.92 -16.02
C LYS A 185 -12.96 1.05 -16.19
N ILE A 186 -13.58 0.66 -15.11
CA ILE A 186 -14.73 -0.24 -15.06
C ILE A 186 -15.94 0.52 -14.47
N PRO A 187 -16.81 1.10 -15.32
CA PRO A 187 -17.96 1.90 -14.85
C PRO A 187 -18.96 1.12 -13.99
N LYS A 188 -18.98 -0.20 -14.10
CA LYS A 188 -19.82 -1.10 -13.27
C LYS A 188 -19.19 -1.44 -11.92
N ALA A 189 -17.96 -1.00 -11.64
CA ALA A 189 -17.32 -1.25 -10.37
C ALA A 189 -18.16 -0.69 -9.21
N THR A 190 -18.41 -1.49 -8.20
CA THR A 190 -19.22 -1.13 -7.05
C THR A 190 -18.34 -0.92 -5.83
N LYS A 191 -18.72 0.06 -4.99
CA LYS A 191 -18.03 0.33 -3.74
C LYS A 191 -18.33 -0.77 -2.72
N LEU A 192 -17.29 -1.33 -2.11
CA LEU A 192 -17.42 -2.29 -1.02
C LEU A 192 -17.84 -1.56 0.27
N LYS A 193 -18.80 -2.12 1.00
CA LYS A 193 -19.15 -1.62 2.33
C LYS A 193 -18.10 -2.03 3.37
N GLU A 194 -17.61 -3.26 3.24
CA GLU A 194 -16.61 -3.84 4.13
C GLU A 194 -15.73 -4.85 3.39
N ILE A 195 -14.50 -4.98 3.86
CA ILE A 195 -13.49 -5.90 3.33
C ILE A 195 -12.61 -6.39 4.49
N THR A 196 -12.08 -7.62 4.40
CA THR A 196 -11.14 -8.13 5.40
C THR A 196 -9.74 -7.54 5.21
N PHE A 197 -8.91 -7.56 6.26
CA PHE A 197 -7.52 -7.12 6.15
C PHE A 197 -6.75 -7.93 5.09
N ASP A 198 -6.98 -9.25 5.01
CA ASP A 198 -6.28 -10.11 4.05
C ASP A 198 -6.67 -9.79 2.62
N GLU A 199 -7.97 -9.63 2.34
CA GLU A 199 -8.43 -9.20 1.01
C GLU A 199 -7.90 -7.81 0.65
N MET A 200 -7.86 -6.87 1.60
CA MET A 200 -7.32 -5.53 1.37
C MET A 200 -5.83 -5.54 1.08
N LEU A 201 -5.04 -6.37 1.81
CA LEU A 201 -3.61 -6.56 1.56
C LEU A 201 -3.34 -7.09 0.15
N GLU A 202 -4.11 -8.07 -0.29
CA GLU A 202 -3.97 -8.60 -1.65
C GLU A 202 -4.33 -7.54 -2.70
N LEU A 203 -5.45 -6.83 -2.56
CA LEU A 203 -5.82 -5.76 -3.50
C LEU A 203 -4.80 -4.62 -3.54
N ALA A 204 -4.27 -4.22 -2.38
CA ALA A 204 -3.26 -3.16 -2.29
C ALA A 204 -1.92 -3.59 -2.95
N SER A 205 -1.55 -4.87 -2.82
CA SER A 205 -0.36 -5.44 -3.47
C SER A 205 -0.49 -5.54 -4.99
N LEU A 206 -1.72 -5.59 -5.50
CA LEU A 206 -2.05 -5.74 -6.92
C LEU A 206 -2.40 -4.42 -7.62
N GLY A 207 -1.96 -3.29 -7.06
CA GLY A 207 -2.11 -1.97 -7.71
C GLY A 207 -3.37 -1.19 -7.33
N ALA A 208 -4.22 -1.70 -6.45
CA ALA A 208 -5.30 -0.90 -5.84
C ALA A 208 -4.69 0.06 -4.80
N GLN A 209 -4.14 1.19 -5.26
CA GLN A 209 -3.38 2.17 -4.46
C GLN A 209 -4.26 2.99 -3.49
N VAL A 210 -5.24 2.36 -2.84
CA VAL A 210 -6.15 3.05 -1.90
C VAL A 210 -5.55 3.12 -0.50
N LEU A 211 -4.88 2.05 -0.06
CA LEU A 211 -4.18 1.97 1.22
C LEU A 211 -2.75 1.43 1.01
N ASN A 212 -1.85 1.84 1.88
CA ASN A 212 -0.49 1.29 1.89
C ASN A 212 -0.46 -0.07 2.61
N ASN A 213 0.18 -1.09 2.01
CA ASN A 213 0.26 -2.44 2.58
C ASN A 213 0.75 -2.44 4.03
N ARG A 214 1.81 -1.69 4.33
CA ARG A 214 2.40 -1.62 5.68
C ARG A 214 1.40 -1.09 6.72
N SER A 215 0.54 -0.14 6.35
CA SER A 215 -0.50 0.37 7.24
C SER A 215 -1.59 -0.67 7.50
N VAL A 216 -1.99 -1.43 6.48
CA VAL A 216 -2.97 -2.53 6.61
C VAL A 216 -2.41 -3.69 7.44
N GLU A 217 -1.14 -4.09 7.21
CA GLU A 217 -0.44 -5.08 8.05
C GLU A 217 -0.41 -4.66 9.53
N LEU A 218 -0.13 -3.39 9.79
CA LEU A 218 -0.09 -2.85 11.14
C LEU A 218 -1.49 -2.85 11.77
N ALA A 219 -2.52 -2.45 11.00
CA ALA A 219 -3.91 -2.46 11.43
C ALA A 219 -4.38 -3.87 11.76
N LYS A 220 -4.07 -4.85 10.90
CA LYS A 220 -4.34 -6.27 11.17
C LYS A 220 -3.65 -6.75 12.46
N LYS A 221 -2.35 -6.46 12.60
CA LYS A 221 -1.56 -6.89 13.76
C LYS A 221 -2.12 -6.40 15.11
N TYR A 222 -2.64 -5.17 15.13
CA TYR A 222 -3.16 -4.54 16.34
C TYR A 222 -4.69 -4.50 16.39
N ASN A 223 -5.36 -5.14 15.44
CA ASN A 223 -6.81 -5.16 15.28
C ASN A 223 -7.45 -3.77 15.32
N VAL A 224 -6.86 -2.83 14.57
CA VAL A 224 -7.37 -1.47 14.39
C VAL A 224 -8.33 -1.43 13.21
N GLU A 225 -9.61 -1.19 13.45
CA GLU A 225 -10.59 -1.01 12.36
C GLU A 225 -10.25 0.24 11.55
N LEU A 226 -10.08 0.08 10.22
CA LEU A 226 -9.85 1.20 9.31
C LEU A 226 -11.15 1.54 8.58
N GLU A 227 -11.34 2.81 8.30
CA GLU A 227 -12.42 3.28 7.42
C GLU A 227 -11.82 4.17 6.33
N VAL A 228 -11.97 3.77 5.07
CA VAL A 228 -11.50 4.53 3.90
C VAL A 228 -12.62 5.44 3.43
N ILE A 229 -12.41 6.74 3.45
CA ILE A 229 -13.43 7.76 3.18
C ILE A 229 -12.89 8.81 2.19
N SER A 230 -13.75 9.38 1.37
CA SER A 230 -13.38 10.53 0.54
C SER A 230 -13.29 11.82 1.37
N SER A 231 -12.19 12.56 1.21
CA SER A 231 -12.07 13.91 1.75
C SER A 231 -12.84 14.96 0.93
N ILE A 232 -13.28 14.59 -0.28
CA ILE A 232 -13.98 15.48 -1.23
C ILE A 232 -15.48 15.32 -1.12
N ASN A 233 -15.93 14.07 -1.10
CA ASN A 233 -17.34 13.69 -1.03
C ASN A 233 -17.55 12.78 0.18
N PRO A 234 -17.94 13.33 1.36
CA PRO A 234 -18.01 12.57 2.61
C PRO A 234 -19.25 11.67 2.66
N VAL A 235 -19.28 10.65 1.83
CA VAL A 235 -20.23 9.54 1.89
C VAL A 235 -19.65 8.40 2.72
N PRO A 236 -20.47 7.48 3.29
CA PRO A 236 -19.96 6.31 4.00
C PRO A 236 -18.91 5.56 3.18
N GLY A 237 -17.75 5.31 3.78
CA GLY A 237 -16.60 4.70 3.15
C GLY A 237 -16.65 3.18 3.14
N THR A 238 -15.48 2.57 2.99
CA THR A 238 -15.25 1.11 3.13
C THR A 238 -14.59 0.83 4.47
N VAL A 239 -15.17 -0.08 5.25
CA VAL A 239 -14.58 -0.54 6.52
C VAL A 239 -13.67 -1.73 6.28
N VAL A 240 -12.42 -1.65 6.76
CA VAL A 240 -11.43 -2.74 6.71
C VAL A 240 -11.27 -3.29 8.12
N LYS A 241 -11.54 -4.58 8.31
CA LYS A 241 -11.56 -5.25 9.63
C LYS A 241 -11.22 -6.74 9.51
N GLU A 242 -11.11 -7.46 10.63
CA GLU A 242 -10.73 -8.88 10.64
C GLU A 242 -11.78 -9.77 9.96
N GLU A 243 -13.06 -9.57 10.29
CA GLU A 243 -14.15 -10.39 9.76
C GLU A 243 -15.24 -9.51 9.14
N THR A 244 -15.80 -9.95 8.02
CA THR A 244 -16.95 -9.30 7.38
C THR A 244 -18.22 -10.11 7.62
N LYS A 245 -19.36 -9.41 7.78
CA LYS A 245 -20.65 -10.05 8.07
C LYS A 245 -21.36 -10.58 6.82
N VAL A 246 -20.85 -10.33 5.65
CA VAL A 246 -21.53 -10.64 4.40
C VAL A 246 -21.07 -11.97 3.84
N GLU A 247 -21.78 -13.04 4.14
CA GLU A 247 -21.81 -14.23 3.27
C GLU A 247 -22.46 -13.82 1.95
N GLY A 248 -21.69 -13.68 0.88
CA GLY A 248 -22.38 -13.40 -0.39
C GLY A 248 -21.55 -12.93 -1.56
N MET A 249 -20.43 -12.29 -1.37
CA MET A 249 -19.55 -11.95 -2.50
C MET A 249 -18.40 -12.95 -2.56
N LEU A 250 -18.45 -13.84 -3.55
CA LEU A 250 -17.39 -14.82 -3.81
C LEU A 250 -16.04 -14.12 -4.07
N ILE A 251 -16.09 -13.03 -4.84
CA ILE A 251 -14.95 -12.20 -5.21
C ILE A 251 -15.22 -10.76 -4.73
N LYS A 252 -14.26 -10.19 -4.02
CA LYS A 252 -14.30 -8.79 -3.56
C LYS A 252 -13.74 -7.82 -4.58
N GLY A 253 -12.82 -8.27 -5.41
CA GLY A 253 -12.26 -7.38 -6.42
C GLY A 253 -11.45 -8.06 -7.49
N VAL A 254 -11.31 -7.32 -8.60
CA VAL A 254 -10.43 -7.64 -9.72
C VAL A 254 -9.42 -6.50 -9.85
N ALA A 255 -8.14 -6.83 -9.74
CA ALA A 255 -7.06 -5.87 -9.83
C ALA A 255 -6.06 -6.27 -10.92
N LYS A 256 -5.32 -5.29 -11.45
CA LYS A 256 -4.20 -5.52 -12.34
C LYS A 256 -2.96 -4.81 -11.85
N ASP A 257 -1.82 -5.43 -12.09
CA ASP A 257 -0.50 -4.83 -11.90
C ASP A 257 0.28 -4.90 -13.23
N THR A 258 0.77 -3.75 -13.68
CA THR A 258 1.62 -3.61 -14.87
C THR A 258 3.08 -3.36 -14.50
N ASP A 259 3.40 -3.20 -13.21
CA ASP A 259 4.78 -3.12 -12.70
C ASP A 259 5.37 -4.52 -12.49
N VAL A 260 5.31 -5.37 -13.53
CA VAL A 260 5.75 -6.76 -13.46
C VAL A 260 6.59 -7.14 -14.68
N ALA A 261 7.66 -7.89 -14.46
CA ALA A 261 8.44 -8.56 -15.50
C ALA A 261 8.58 -10.04 -15.15
N VAL A 262 8.49 -10.91 -16.15
CA VAL A 262 8.72 -12.36 -16.00
C VAL A 262 10.13 -12.70 -16.42
N LEU A 263 10.89 -13.34 -15.53
CA LEU A 263 12.20 -13.91 -15.83
C LEU A 263 12.08 -15.44 -15.86
N THR A 264 12.71 -16.07 -16.85
CA THR A 264 12.78 -17.54 -16.94
C THR A 264 14.24 -17.97 -17.08
N VAL A 265 14.71 -18.77 -16.12
CA VAL A 265 15.96 -19.51 -16.21
C VAL A 265 15.62 -20.90 -16.74
N LYS A 266 16.01 -21.16 -17.98
CA LYS A 266 15.77 -22.45 -18.65
C LYS A 266 16.83 -23.46 -18.27
N ASP A 267 16.47 -24.72 -18.38
CA ASP A 267 17.40 -25.84 -18.37
C ASP A 267 18.25 -25.91 -17.08
N VAL A 268 17.63 -25.62 -15.94
CA VAL A 268 18.25 -25.70 -14.60
C VAL A 268 18.34 -27.14 -14.16
N PRO A 269 19.51 -27.65 -13.65
CA PRO A 269 19.61 -29.00 -13.11
C PRO A 269 18.56 -29.27 -12.03
N ASP A 270 17.89 -30.42 -12.11
CA ASP A 270 16.88 -30.81 -11.11
C ASP A 270 17.52 -31.51 -9.92
N VAL A 271 18.31 -30.73 -9.16
CA VAL A 271 18.98 -31.18 -7.95
C VAL A 271 18.71 -30.22 -6.78
N PRO A 272 18.79 -30.72 -5.54
CA PRO A 272 18.58 -29.88 -4.35
C PRO A 272 19.48 -28.63 -4.33
N GLY A 273 18.94 -27.52 -3.87
CA GLY A 273 19.65 -26.26 -3.68
C GLY A 273 19.69 -25.30 -4.88
N MET A 274 19.16 -25.67 -6.04
CA MET A 274 19.18 -24.77 -7.22
C MET A 274 18.32 -23.52 -7.03
N SER A 275 17.10 -23.67 -6.49
CA SER A 275 16.26 -22.52 -6.15
C SER A 275 16.95 -21.59 -5.15
N PHE A 276 17.58 -22.14 -4.10
CA PHE A 276 18.35 -21.33 -3.14
C PHE A 276 19.45 -20.52 -3.83
N LYS A 277 20.23 -21.13 -4.74
CA LYS A 277 21.30 -20.43 -5.47
C LYS A 277 20.78 -19.28 -6.33
N ILE A 278 19.62 -19.45 -6.99
CA ILE A 278 19.03 -18.42 -7.84
C ILE A 278 18.46 -17.28 -6.97
N PHE A 279 17.56 -17.59 -6.03
CA PHE A 279 16.86 -16.57 -5.26
C PHE A 279 17.72 -15.86 -4.22
N SER A 280 18.82 -16.49 -3.72
CA SER A 280 19.77 -15.81 -2.85
C SER A 280 20.52 -14.66 -3.55
N LEU A 281 20.73 -14.74 -4.86
CA LEU A 281 21.36 -13.65 -5.64
C LEU A 281 20.41 -12.45 -5.78
N LEU A 282 19.14 -12.70 -5.97
CA LEU A 282 18.11 -11.64 -6.02
C LEU A 282 17.95 -10.99 -4.63
N ALA A 283 17.90 -11.80 -3.58
CA ALA A 283 17.84 -11.31 -2.21
C ALA A 283 19.03 -10.41 -1.81
N GLN A 284 20.25 -10.74 -2.25
CA GLN A 284 21.44 -9.89 -2.04
C GLN A 284 21.33 -8.51 -2.72
N LYS A 285 20.49 -8.39 -3.73
CA LYS A 285 20.19 -7.14 -4.44
C LYS A 285 18.91 -6.47 -3.92
N ASN A 286 18.29 -7.01 -2.87
CA ASN A 286 17.01 -6.59 -2.33
C ASN A 286 15.87 -6.60 -3.37
N ILE A 287 15.93 -7.50 -4.36
CA ILE A 287 14.91 -7.69 -5.37
C ILE A 287 13.83 -8.62 -4.81
N ASN A 288 12.59 -8.15 -4.78
CA ASN A 288 11.44 -8.95 -4.39
C ASN A 288 11.01 -9.87 -5.52
N VAL A 289 10.49 -11.05 -5.17
CA VAL A 289 9.93 -12.04 -6.12
C VAL A 289 8.53 -12.39 -5.61
N ASP A 290 7.51 -12.28 -6.48
CA ASP A 290 6.12 -12.56 -6.09
C ASP A 290 5.70 -13.98 -6.52
N ILE A 291 5.60 -14.25 -7.82
CA ILE A 291 5.21 -15.56 -8.34
C ILE A 291 6.45 -16.37 -8.67
N ILE A 292 6.48 -17.65 -8.27
CA ILE A 292 7.54 -18.59 -8.65
C ILE A 292 6.87 -19.84 -9.22
N LEU A 293 7.18 -20.16 -10.49
CA LEU A 293 6.77 -21.39 -11.14
C LEU A 293 7.98 -22.22 -11.52
N GLN A 294 7.87 -23.51 -11.31
CA GLN A 294 8.87 -24.49 -11.67
C GLN A 294 8.20 -25.60 -12.46
N THR A 295 8.71 -25.87 -13.66
CA THR A 295 8.18 -26.98 -14.49
C THR A 295 8.59 -28.33 -13.91
N THR A 296 7.83 -29.38 -14.24
CA THR A 296 8.29 -30.75 -14.00
C THR A 296 9.47 -31.05 -14.93
N GLY A 297 10.58 -31.46 -14.33
CA GLY A 297 11.83 -31.69 -15.06
C GLY A 297 11.73 -32.83 -16.07
N ARG A 298 12.41 -32.68 -17.20
CA ARG A 298 12.72 -33.75 -18.15
C ARG A 298 14.23 -33.93 -18.20
N ASP A 299 14.69 -35.16 -18.31
CA ASP A 299 16.12 -35.50 -18.41
C ASP A 299 16.99 -34.87 -17.28
N GLY A 300 16.42 -34.76 -16.06
CA GLY A 300 17.09 -34.16 -14.90
C GLY A 300 17.24 -32.63 -14.96
N ARG A 301 16.45 -31.94 -15.79
CA ARG A 301 16.47 -30.48 -15.94
C ARG A 301 15.06 -29.91 -15.93
N LYS A 302 14.91 -28.65 -15.54
CA LYS A 302 13.65 -27.93 -15.40
C LYS A 302 13.82 -26.45 -15.70
N ASP A 303 12.71 -25.81 -16.09
CA ASP A 303 12.66 -24.34 -16.21
C ASP A 303 12.10 -23.73 -14.94
N MET A 304 12.62 -22.57 -14.59
CA MET A 304 12.20 -21.80 -13.43
C MET A 304 11.83 -20.40 -13.86
N SER A 305 10.52 -20.09 -13.81
CA SER A 305 9.98 -18.76 -14.12
C SER A 305 9.56 -18.05 -12.84
N PHE A 306 9.78 -16.75 -12.77
CA PHE A 306 9.35 -15.95 -11.63
C PHE A 306 9.13 -14.50 -12.04
N THR A 307 8.35 -13.77 -11.22
CA THR A 307 8.06 -12.35 -11.44
C THR A 307 8.89 -11.48 -10.53
N VAL A 308 9.28 -10.32 -11.05
CA VAL A 308 9.91 -9.22 -10.29
C VAL A 308 9.26 -7.89 -10.70
N PRO A 309 9.37 -6.82 -9.89
CA PRO A 309 8.98 -5.48 -10.31
C PRO A 309 9.71 -5.08 -11.61
N LEU A 310 9.00 -4.43 -12.52
CA LEU A 310 9.55 -4.03 -13.83
C LEU A 310 10.82 -3.18 -13.68
N GLY A 311 10.84 -2.28 -12.68
CA GLY A 311 11.99 -1.45 -12.37
C GLY A 311 13.22 -2.24 -11.91
N ASP A 312 13.04 -3.43 -11.36
CA ASP A 312 14.13 -4.30 -10.89
C ASP A 312 14.62 -5.30 -11.95
N ALA A 313 13.94 -5.41 -13.09
CA ALA A 313 14.20 -6.41 -14.12
C ALA A 313 15.67 -6.41 -14.61
N GLU A 314 16.26 -5.25 -14.91
CA GLU A 314 17.65 -5.13 -15.35
C GLU A 314 18.64 -5.55 -14.28
N SER A 315 18.39 -5.19 -13.03
CA SER A 315 19.21 -5.58 -11.87
C SER A 315 19.14 -7.09 -11.64
N ALA A 316 17.96 -7.69 -11.78
CA ALA A 316 17.74 -9.13 -11.70
C ALA A 316 18.50 -9.88 -12.81
N VAL A 317 18.39 -9.41 -14.06
CA VAL A 317 19.15 -9.96 -15.19
C VAL A 317 20.65 -9.90 -14.94
N SER A 318 21.16 -8.75 -14.49
CA SER A 318 22.57 -8.56 -14.18
C SER A 318 23.05 -9.52 -13.07
N ALA A 319 22.25 -9.72 -12.03
CA ALA A 319 22.57 -10.63 -10.93
C ALA A 319 22.64 -12.10 -11.40
N LEU A 320 21.75 -12.50 -12.32
CA LEU A 320 21.60 -13.89 -12.76
C LEU A 320 22.47 -14.25 -13.94
N LYS A 321 22.77 -13.32 -14.87
CA LYS A 321 23.48 -13.59 -16.13
C LYS A 321 24.82 -14.31 -15.96
N ASN A 322 25.59 -13.94 -14.93
CA ASN A 322 26.86 -14.59 -14.62
C ASN A 322 26.72 -15.83 -13.75
N ALA A 323 25.57 -16.02 -13.14
CA ALA A 323 25.31 -17.13 -12.23
C ALA A 323 24.69 -18.34 -12.95
N THR A 324 23.86 -18.13 -13.97
CA THR A 324 23.22 -19.22 -14.74
C THR A 324 24.24 -20.22 -15.26
N SER A 325 25.33 -19.76 -15.86
CA SER A 325 26.42 -20.62 -16.33
C SER A 325 27.10 -21.42 -15.19
N ARG A 326 27.26 -20.79 -14.00
CA ARG A 326 27.92 -21.42 -12.84
C ARG A 326 27.06 -22.46 -12.15
N ILE A 327 25.73 -22.31 -12.25
CA ILE A 327 24.79 -23.27 -11.67
C ILE A 327 24.40 -24.36 -12.66
N GLY A 328 25.00 -24.37 -13.88
CA GLY A 328 24.66 -25.34 -14.93
C GLY A 328 23.31 -25.09 -15.59
N GLY A 329 22.73 -23.92 -15.44
CA GLY A 329 21.51 -23.47 -16.13
C GLY A 329 21.80 -23.04 -17.57
N GLY A 330 20.77 -23.01 -18.39
CA GLY A 330 20.80 -22.58 -19.78
C GLY A 330 20.52 -21.08 -19.95
N GLU A 331 19.60 -20.77 -20.85
CA GLU A 331 19.23 -19.43 -21.24
C GLU A 331 18.44 -18.70 -20.15
N LEU A 332 18.76 -17.40 -19.95
CA LEU A 332 17.91 -16.48 -19.18
C LEU A 332 17.10 -15.62 -20.16
N THR A 333 15.79 -15.71 -20.10
CA THR A 333 14.86 -14.87 -20.87
C THR A 333 14.11 -13.92 -19.96
N VAL A 334 13.70 -12.77 -20.51
CA VAL A 334 12.95 -11.72 -19.81
C VAL A 334 11.79 -11.28 -20.68
N ASP A 335 10.61 -11.24 -20.12
CA ASP A 335 9.40 -10.65 -20.70
C ASP A 335 8.97 -9.44 -19.86
N LYS A 336 9.01 -8.24 -20.47
CA LYS A 336 8.62 -6.97 -19.85
C LYS A 336 7.26 -6.47 -20.36
N GLY A 337 6.70 -7.12 -21.37
CA GLY A 337 5.40 -6.78 -21.98
C GLY A 337 4.26 -7.59 -21.39
N CYS A 338 4.24 -7.75 -20.07
CA CYS A 338 3.24 -8.54 -19.40
C CYS A 338 2.55 -7.77 -18.26
N ALA A 339 1.36 -8.22 -17.90
CA ALA A 339 0.61 -7.72 -16.76
C ALA A 339 0.09 -8.89 -15.91
N GLN A 340 0.00 -8.69 -14.62
CA GLN A 340 -0.66 -9.58 -13.69
C GLN A 340 -2.11 -9.12 -13.52
N VAL A 341 -3.07 -10.00 -13.76
CA VAL A 341 -4.49 -9.77 -13.46
C VAL A 341 -4.94 -10.78 -12.41
N SER A 342 -5.60 -10.30 -11.37
CA SER A 342 -5.92 -11.11 -10.21
C SER A 342 -7.35 -10.89 -9.75
N ILE A 343 -7.99 -11.96 -9.28
CA ILE A 343 -9.22 -11.91 -8.50
C ILE A 343 -8.87 -12.15 -7.03
N VAL A 344 -9.56 -11.43 -6.14
CA VAL A 344 -9.37 -11.53 -4.70
C VAL A 344 -10.71 -11.73 -4.00
N GLY A 345 -10.80 -12.68 -3.07
CA GLY A 345 -11.97 -12.91 -2.25
C GLY A 345 -11.86 -14.19 -1.41
N ALA A 346 -12.16 -14.08 -0.13
CA ALA A 346 -12.12 -15.21 0.81
C ALA A 346 -13.15 -16.33 0.48
N GLY A 347 -14.21 -16.00 -0.27
CA GLY A 347 -15.21 -16.96 -0.69
C GLY A 347 -14.69 -18.06 -1.63
N MET A 348 -13.52 -17.88 -2.24
CA MET A 348 -12.94 -18.88 -3.16
C MET A 348 -12.57 -20.19 -2.49
N GLN A 349 -12.24 -20.19 -1.19
CA GLN A 349 -11.86 -21.39 -0.43
C GLN A 349 -12.98 -22.46 -0.42
N SER A 350 -14.23 -22.03 -0.40
CA SER A 350 -15.40 -22.91 -0.27
C SER A 350 -16.12 -23.18 -1.59
N HIS A 351 -15.71 -22.53 -2.69
CA HIS A 351 -16.40 -22.63 -3.98
C HIS A 351 -15.52 -23.20 -5.07
N SER A 352 -15.90 -24.37 -5.59
CA SER A 352 -15.26 -24.95 -6.76
C SER A 352 -15.65 -24.19 -8.04
N GLY A 353 -14.75 -24.17 -9.02
CA GLY A 353 -15.02 -23.59 -10.34
C GLY A 353 -14.64 -22.14 -10.54
N VAL A 354 -14.20 -21.41 -9.50
CA VAL A 354 -13.79 -20.00 -9.60
C VAL A 354 -12.70 -19.81 -10.66
N ALA A 355 -11.65 -20.62 -10.63
CA ALA A 355 -10.60 -20.58 -11.64
C ALA A 355 -11.14 -20.83 -13.06
N SER A 356 -12.05 -21.78 -13.21
CA SER A 356 -12.69 -22.10 -14.52
C SER A 356 -13.46 -20.89 -15.06
N THR A 357 -14.24 -20.21 -14.23
CA THR A 357 -14.99 -19.02 -14.64
C THR A 357 -14.03 -17.87 -15.04
N MET A 358 -12.95 -17.67 -14.31
CA MET A 358 -11.93 -16.68 -14.68
C MET A 358 -11.28 -17.01 -16.03
N PHE A 359 -10.91 -18.28 -16.25
CA PHE A 359 -10.27 -18.71 -17.50
C PHE A 359 -11.25 -18.69 -18.68
N GLU A 360 -12.53 -19.01 -18.46
CA GLU A 360 -13.58 -18.88 -19.48
C GLU A 360 -13.78 -17.42 -19.90
N ALA A 361 -13.79 -16.49 -18.96
CA ALA A 361 -13.88 -15.06 -19.26
C ALA A 361 -12.72 -14.59 -20.16
N LEU A 362 -11.49 -15.04 -19.88
CA LEU A 362 -10.31 -14.74 -20.70
C LEU A 362 -10.36 -15.41 -22.06
N PHE A 363 -10.74 -16.69 -22.10
CA PHE A 363 -10.91 -17.44 -23.35
C PHE A 363 -11.91 -16.77 -24.30
N ASN A 364 -13.07 -16.35 -23.80
CA ASN A 364 -14.10 -15.66 -24.58
C ASN A 364 -13.62 -14.32 -25.16
N GLN A 365 -12.57 -13.75 -24.58
CA GLN A 365 -11.91 -12.53 -25.06
C GLN A 365 -10.68 -12.81 -25.94
N ASN A 366 -10.37 -14.08 -26.20
CA ASN A 366 -9.16 -14.52 -26.92
C ASN A 366 -7.86 -14.01 -26.27
N ILE A 367 -7.81 -14.02 -24.92
CA ILE A 367 -6.65 -13.63 -24.14
C ILE A 367 -5.90 -14.88 -23.69
N ASN A 368 -4.62 -14.98 -24.04
CA ASN A 368 -3.78 -16.12 -23.67
C ASN A 368 -3.18 -15.91 -22.26
N ILE A 369 -3.08 -17.02 -21.52
CA ILE A 369 -2.51 -17.03 -20.17
C ILE A 369 -1.08 -17.58 -20.25
N LYS A 370 -0.09 -16.80 -19.80
CA LYS A 370 1.33 -17.18 -19.74
C LYS A 370 1.69 -17.93 -18.46
N MET A 371 1.15 -17.49 -17.33
CA MET A 371 1.39 -18.08 -16.01
C MET A 371 0.11 -18.02 -15.16
N ILE A 372 -0.02 -18.97 -14.24
CA ILE A 372 -1.13 -19.01 -13.27
C ILE A 372 -0.52 -19.19 -11.87
N SER A 373 -1.02 -18.46 -10.90
CA SER A 373 -0.71 -18.62 -9.48
C SER A 373 -1.99 -18.56 -8.66
N THR A 374 -2.10 -19.41 -7.67
CA THR A 374 -3.28 -19.46 -6.80
C THR A 374 -2.88 -19.48 -5.33
N SER A 375 -3.66 -18.79 -4.50
CA SER A 375 -3.63 -18.91 -3.05
C SER A 375 -5.05 -19.18 -2.54
N GLU A 376 -5.24 -19.18 -1.23
CA GLU A 376 -6.56 -19.40 -0.62
C GLU A 376 -7.58 -18.31 -0.98
N ILE A 377 -7.11 -17.07 -1.18
CA ILE A 377 -7.97 -15.89 -1.39
C ILE A 377 -7.63 -15.13 -2.68
N LYS A 378 -6.74 -15.65 -3.53
CA LYS A 378 -6.30 -14.98 -4.77
C LYS A 378 -6.06 -16.00 -5.88
N ILE A 379 -6.50 -15.66 -7.09
CA ILE A 379 -6.06 -16.31 -8.35
C ILE A 379 -5.46 -15.21 -9.23
N SER A 380 -4.23 -15.40 -9.65
CA SER A 380 -3.50 -14.48 -10.52
C SER A 380 -3.15 -15.16 -11.84
N VAL A 381 -3.24 -14.41 -12.92
CA VAL A 381 -2.73 -14.79 -14.24
C VAL A 381 -1.77 -13.74 -14.75
N ILE A 382 -0.73 -14.18 -15.44
CA ILE A 382 0.14 -13.30 -16.23
C ILE A 382 -0.32 -13.43 -17.70
N ILE A 383 -0.58 -12.28 -18.30
CA ILE A 383 -1.04 -12.12 -19.68
C ILE A 383 -0.21 -11.06 -20.39
N ASP A 384 -0.46 -10.79 -21.68
CA ASP A 384 0.13 -9.65 -22.37
C ASP A 384 -0.42 -8.32 -21.80
N GLU A 385 0.44 -7.32 -21.64
CA GLU A 385 0.08 -6.03 -21.01
C GLU A 385 -1.04 -5.31 -21.77
N GLU A 386 -1.03 -5.40 -23.12
CA GLU A 386 -2.05 -4.79 -23.97
C GLU A 386 -3.47 -5.31 -23.72
N ASP A 387 -3.61 -6.53 -23.21
CA ASP A 387 -4.89 -7.16 -22.90
C ASP A 387 -5.39 -6.90 -21.48
N ALA A 388 -4.58 -6.24 -20.63
CA ALA A 388 -4.85 -6.15 -19.19
C ALA A 388 -6.19 -5.46 -18.86
N ASP A 389 -6.51 -4.32 -19.48
CA ASP A 389 -7.78 -3.61 -19.23
C ASP A 389 -8.99 -4.44 -19.71
N LYS A 390 -8.86 -5.10 -20.84
CA LYS A 390 -9.89 -5.98 -21.41
C LYS A 390 -10.12 -7.21 -20.52
N ALA A 391 -9.04 -7.79 -19.98
CA ALA A 391 -9.11 -8.91 -19.06
C ALA A 391 -9.83 -8.54 -17.77
N VAL A 392 -9.47 -7.39 -17.15
CA VAL A 392 -10.14 -6.89 -15.93
C VAL A 392 -11.64 -6.71 -16.16
N ALA A 393 -12.04 -6.10 -17.28
CA ALA A 393 -13.45 -5.89 -17.62
C ALA A 393 -14.22 -7.23 -17.77
N ALA A 394 -13.66 -8.17 -18.53
CA ALA A 394 -14.29 -9.47 -18.77
C ALA A 394 -14.43 -10.30 -17.48
N ILE A 395 -13.38 -10.31 -16.65
CA ILE A 395 -13.40 -11.03 -15.37
C ILE A 395 -14.38 -10.36 -14.40
N HIS A 396 -14.37 -9.03 -14.31
CA HIS A 396 -15.31 -8.29 -13.46
C HIS A 396 -16.77 -8.59 -13.85
N ASP A 397 -17.10 -8.56 -15.14
CA ASP A 397 -18.44 -8.89 -15.64
C ASP A 397 -18.85 -10.34 -15.38
N ALA A 398 -17.91 -11.28 -15.30
CA ALA A 398 -18.18 -12.68 -15.02
C ALA A 398 -18.50 -12.99 -13.55
N PHE A 399 -17.96 -12.19 -12.61
CA PHE A 399 -18.11 -12.42 -11.16
C PHE A 399 -18.97 -11.40 -10.43
N ILE A 400 -19.06 -10.18 -10.94
CA ILE A 400 -19.66 -9.05 -10.24
C ILE A 400 -20.71 -8.43 -11.16
N ASN A 401 -21.95 -8.92 -11.03
CA ASN A 401 -23.12 -8.42 -11.77
C ASN A 401 -23.92 -7.38 -10.97
#